data_48263fa20726ea1f023bfd9cd223c95a
#
_entry.id   48263fa20726ea1f023bfd9cd223c95a
#
_cell.length_a   1.000
_cell.length_b   1.000
_cell.length_c   1.000
_cell.angle_alpha   90.00
_cell.angle_beta   90.00
_cell.angle_gamma   90.00
#
_symmetry.space_group_name_H-M   'P 1'
#
loop_
_entity.id
_entity.type
_entity.pdbx_description
1 polymer ?
#
loop_
_entity_poly.entity_id
_entity_poly.type
_entity_poly.pdbx_seq_one_letter_code
_entity_poly.pdbx_strand_id
1 'polypeptide(L)'
;MPGLDRSIVEHRLSIKPGYQRFKQAPRRFNLNVLDDTKKETKRLLEAKFIRPCRYVEWISSVVPVYKKNRKLRVCIDFRYLNKATPMDGYPMLIADMLVDTVVGHKVISFMDGNAGYNQIFMAEEDIAKTAFRCPGAIGLFEWVVITFGLKNAGATYQRAMIYIFHKLIGMIVEIYIDDVMIKSKGYKEHLADLRETLE
;
A
#
# COMPACT_ATOMS: atom_id res chain seq x y z
N MET A 1 -8.23 -6.14 10.57
CA MET A 1 -8.52 -6.57 9.18
C MET A 1 -7.77 -7.86 8.94
N PRO A 2 -8.38 -8.88 8.33
CA PRO A 2 -7.72 -10.19 8.18
C PRO A 2 -6.53 -10.16 7.21
N GLY A 3 -6.46 -9.23 6.27
CA GLY A 3 -5.43 -9.23 5.21
C GLY A 3 -5.65 -10.33 4.16
N LEU A 4 -4.93 -10.24 3.05
CA LEU A 4 -4.87 -11.31 2.04
C LEU A 4 -3.99 -12.45 2.54
N ASP A 5 -4.34 -13.68 2.14
CA ASP A 5 -3.51 -14.83 2.44
C ASP A 5 -2.10 -14.66 1.82
N ARG A 6 -1.07 -14.94 2.62
CA ARG A 6 0.34 -14.83 2.19
C ARG A 6 0.69 -15.74 1.01
N SER A 7 -0.04 -16.85 0.85
CA SER A 7 0.14 -17.76 -0.28
C SER A 7 -0.29 -17.14 -1.62
N ILE A 8 -1.18 -16.14 -1.59
CA ILE A 8 -1.63 -15.42 -2.80
C ILE A 8 -0.58 -14.41 -3.23
N VAL A 9 -0.12 -13.57 -2.29
CA VAL A 9 0.84 -12.51 -2.57
C VAL A 9 1.56 -12.04 -1.30
N GLU A 10 2.84 -11.77 -1.44
CA GLU A 10 3.66 -11.04 -0.48
C GLU A 10 4.47 -9.98 -1.21
N HIS A 11 4.73 -8.87 -0.54
CA HIS A 11 5.60 -7.84 -1.09
C HIS A 11 7.05 -8.09 -0.71
N ARG A 12 7.92 -8.16 -1.73
CA ARG A 12 9.37 -8.36 -1.60
C ARG A 12 10.14 -7.14 -2.06
N LEU A 13 11.19 -6.80 -1.31
CA LEU A 13 12.00 -5.61 -1.63
C LEU A 13 13.16 -5.90 -2.58
N SER A 14 13.60 -7.15 -2.69
CA SER A 14 14.66 -7.58 -3.62
C SER A 14 15.87 -6.64 -3.64
N ILE A 15 16.45 -6.33 -2.46
CA ILE A 15 17.56 -5.39 -2.34
C ILE A 15 18.74 -5.83 -3.23
N LYS A 16 19.31 -4.89 -3.99
CA LYS A 16 20.48 -5.11 -4.83
C LYS A 16 21.65 -5.62 -4.01
N PRO A 17 22.36 -6.67 -4.47
CA PRO A 17 23.54 -7.17 -3.80
C PRO A 17 24.57 -6.06 -3.56
N GLY A 18 25.22 -6.07 -2.39
CA GLY A 18 26.27 -5.11 -2.05
C GLY A 18 25.79 -3.69 -1.76
N TYR A 19 24.49 -3.42 -1.79
CA TYR A 19 23.98 -2.08 -1.47
C TYR A 19 24.14 -1.78 0.03
N GLN A 20 24.73 -0.62 0.33
CA GLN A 20 25.01 -0.22 1.71
C GLN A 20 23.72 0.12 2.45
N ARG A 21 23.54 -0.49 3.63
CA ARG A 21 22.42 -0.24 4.53
C ARG A 21 22.50 1.18 5.10
N PHE A 22 21.36 1.81 5.29
CA PHE A 22 21.32 3.21 5.71
C PHE A 22 20.40 3.43 6.91
N LYS A 23 20.91 4.18 7.91
CA LYS A 23 20.16 4.61 9.08
C LYS A 23 20.03 6.12 9.04
N GLN A 24 18.82 6.62 8.78
CA GLN A 24 18.56 8.06 8.78
C GLN A 24 18.69 8.65 10.17
N ALA A 25 19.21 9.87 10.25
CA ALA A 25 19.29 10.64 11.50
C ALA A 25 17.87 10.95 12.03
N PRO A 26 17.70 11.05 13.37
CA PRO A 26 16.44 11.47 13.95
C PRO A 26 16.01 12.85 13.49
N ARG A 27 14.73 13.03 13.20
CA ARG A 27 14.14 14.34 12.91
C ARG A 27 13.55 14.95 14.18
N ARG A 28 13.64 16.26 14.29
CA ARG A 28 12.99 17.02 15.38
C ARG A 28 11.61 17.46 14.90
N PHE A 29 10.64 17.41 15.82
CA PHE A 29 9.25 17.81 15.58
C PHE A 29 8.82 18.76 16.69
N ASN A 30 7.86 19.64 16.40
CA ASN A 30 7.18 20.40 17.44
C ASN A 30 6.24 19.48 18.27
N LEU A 31 5.81 19.94 19.44
CA LEU A 31 5.03 19.13 20.38
C LEU A 31 3.71 18.63 19.79
N ASN A 32 3.00 19.45 19.04
CA ASN A 32 1.71 19.09 18.45
C ASN A 32 1.85 17.95 17.45
N VAL A 33 2.84 18.04 16.54
CA VAL A 33 3.14 16.99 15.58
C VAL A 33 3.57 15.70 16.25
N LEU A 34 4.30 15.82 17.36
CA LEU A 34 4.74 14.69 18.17
C LEU A 34 3.54 13.90 18.72
N ASP A 35 2.59 14.61 19.33
CA ASP A 35 1.41 13.98 19.93
C ASP A 35 0.49 13.34 18.89
N ASP A 36 0.28 14.00 17.75
CA ASP A 36 -0.49 13.42 16.66
C ASP A 36 0.22 12.20 16.06
N THR A 37 1.55 12.24 15.94
CA THR A 37 2.33 11.08 15.47
C THR A 37 2.23 9.91 16.46
N LYS A 38 2.22 10.18 17.78
CA LYS A 38 2.01 9.14 18.81
C LYS A 38 0.65 8.46 18.66
N LYS A 39 -0.41 9.26 18.53
CA LYS A 39 -1.78 8.74 18.36
C LYS A 39 -1.88 7.84 17.12
N GLU A 40 -1.33 8.31 16.01
CA GLU A 40 -1.37 7.53 14.75
C GLU A 40 -0.52 6.26 14.84
N THR A 41 0.66 6.32 15.46
CA THR A 41 1.51 5.13 15.68
C THR A 41 0.78 4.09 16.54
N LYS A 42 0.08 4.52 17.60
CA LYS A 42 -0.72 3.64 18.43
C LYS A 42 -1.83 2.97 17.62
N ARG A 43 -2.53 3.73 16.79
CA ARG A 43 -3.58 3.20 15.88
C ARG A 43 -3.04 2.14 14.92
N LEU A 44 -1.88 2.38 14.32
CA LEU A 44 -1.22 1.43 13.42
C LEU A 44 -0.79 0.15 14.14
N LEU A 45 -0.34 0.28 15.39
CA LEU A 45 0.05 -0.86 16.23
C LEU A 45 -1.16 -1.71 16.63
N GLU A 46 -2.25 -1.07 17.04
CA GLU A 46 -3.52 -1.74 17.36
C GLU A 46 -4.10 -2.47 16.14
N ALA A 47 -3.97 -1.87 14.94
CA ALA A 47 -4.35 -2.49 13.68
C ALA A 47 -3.41 -3.62 13.25
N LYS A 48 -2.29 -3.85 13.94
CA LYS A 48 -1.24 -4.84 13.61
C LYS A 48 -0.57 -4.59 12.25
N PHE A 49 -0.58 -3.36 11.77
CA PHE A 49 0.13 -2.97 10.55
C PHE A 49 1.63 -2.77 10.77
N ILE A 50 1.99 -2.45 12.01
CA ILE A 50 3.38 -2.32 12.46
C ILE A 50 3.61 -3.15 13.72
N ARG A 51 4.87 -3.49 13.98
CA ARG A 51 5.29 -4.13 15.23
C ARG A 51 6.55 -3.45 15.80
N PRO A 52 6.81 -3.51 17.12
CA PRO A 52 8.06 -3.03 17.69
C PRO A 52 9.25 -3.85 17.18
N CYS A 53 10.38 -3.18 16.97
CA CYS A 53 11.60 -3.86 16.54
C CYS A 53 12.83 -3.40 17.30
N ARG A 54 13.92 -4.19 17.21
CA ARG A 54 15.25 -3.93 17.78
C ARG A 54 16.32 -4.41 16.80
N TYR A 55 17.53 -3.88 16.94
CA TYR A 55 18.71 -4.37 16.19
C TYR A 55 18.58 -4.34 14.67
N VAL A 56 17.91 -3.30 14.15
CA VAL A 56 17.68 -3.15 12.71
C VAL A 56 18.85 -2.47 12.01
N GLU A 57 19.06 -2.82 10.77
CA GLU A 57 20.14 -2.30 9.92
C GLU A 57 19.69 -1.13 9.03
N TRP A 58 18.41 -1.10 8.71
CA TRP A 58 17.76 0.00 8.01
C TRP A 58 16.93 0.80 8.98
N ILE A 59 17.03 2.13 8.95
CA ILE A 59 16.15 3.01 9.72
C ILE A 59 15.71 4.18 8.86
N SER A 60 14.42 4.29 8.65
CA SER A 60 13.77 5.40 7.95
C SER A 60 13.19 6.40 8.94
N SER A 61 13.02 7.65 8.51
CA SER A 61 12.43 8.70 9.34
C SER A 61 10.94 8.88 9.02
N VAL A 62 10.15 9.19 10.03
CA VAL A 62 8.76 9.62 9.88
C VAL A 62 8.71 10.98 9.17
N VAL A 63 7.76 11.13 8.27
CA VAL A 63 7.37 12.39 7.61
C VAL A 63 5.89 12.60 7.86
N PRO A 64 5.53 13.44 8.82
CA PRO A 64 4.13 13.73 9.11
C PRO A 64 3.53 14.57 7.97
N VAL A 65 2.38 14.14 7.44
CA VAL A 65 1.65 14.85 6.39
C VAL A 65 0.21 15.04 6.84
N TYR A 66 -0.25 16.29 6.86
CA TYR A 66 -1.64 16.59 7.17
C TYR A 66 -2.50 16.52 5.90
N LYS A 67 -3.58 15.74 5.96
CA LYS A 67 -4.63 15.74 4.93
C LYS A 67 -5.41 17.06 4.96
N LYS A 68 -6.18 17.35 3.91
CA LYS A 68 -7.09 18.52 3.84
C LYS A 68 -8.05 18.62 5.04
N ASN A 69 -8.47 17.48 5.59
CA ASN A 69 -9.33 17.38 6.79
C ASN A 69 -8.54 17.47 8.13
N ARG A 70 -7.31 17.97 8.11
CA ARG A 70 -6.39 18.11 9.27
C ARG A 70 -6.01 16.81 10.00
N LYS A 71 -6.41 15.64 9.48
CA LYS A 71 -5.92 14.37 10.04
C LYS A 71 -4.48 14.12 9.62
N LEU A 72 -3.63 13.75 10.57
CA LEU A 72 -2.25 13.38 10.31
C LEU A 72 -2.19 12.02 9.61
N ARG A 73 -1.35 11.92 8.59
CA ARG A 73 -0.87 10.65 8.02
C ARG A 73 0.61 10.50 8.35
N VAL A 74 0.98 9.40 8.94
CA VAL A 74 2.38 9.03 9.15
C VAL A 74 2.92 8.41 7.86
N CYS A 75 3.70 9.18 7.12
CA CYS A 75 4.47 8.70 5.98
C CYS A 75 5.89 8.36 6.42
N ILE A 76 6.54 7.44 5.72
CA ILE A 76 7.92 7.05 6.00
C ILE A 76 8.80 7.42 4.81
N ASP A 77 9.97 7.95 5.11
CA ASP A 77 10.95 8.34 4.10
C ASP A 77 11.77 7.14 3.61
N PHE A 78 11.20 6.36 2.72
CA PHE A 78 11.87 5.19 2.14
C PHE A 78 12.82 5.50 0.97
N ARG A 79 13.21 6.76 0.73
CA ARG A 79 14.06 7.12 -0.42
C ARG A 79 15.35 6.29 -0.51
N TYR A 80 16.03 6.04 0.60
CA TYR A 80 17.25 5.24 0.61
C TYR A 80 16.96 3.76 0.35
N LEU A 81 15.92 3.22 0.95
CA LEU A 81 15.47 1.84 0.72
C LEU A 81 15.03 1.66 -0.75
N ASN A 82 14.28 2.60 -1.30
CA ASN A 82 13.83 2.59 -2.68
C ASN A 82 14.98 2.68 -3.70
N LYS A 83 16.06 3.39 -3.38
CA LYS A 83 17.29 3.39 -4.21
C LYS A 83 17.97 2.03 -4.25
N ALA A 84 17.93 1.29 -3.14
CA ALA A 84 18.47 -0.06 -3.02
C ALA A 84 17.61 -1.11 -3.73
N THR A 85 16.30 -0.87 -3.86
CA THR A 85 15.34 -1.78 -4.48
C THR A 85 15.33 -1.57 -6.01
N PRO A 86 15.50 -2.62 -6.84
CA PRO A 86 15.35 -2.51 -8.28
C PRO A 86 13.91 -2.15 -8.66
N MET A 87 13.72 -1.58 -9.84
CA MET A 87 12.39 -1.34 -10.39
C MET A 87 11.80 -2.65 -10.88
N ASP A 88 10.56 -2.92 -10.52
CA ASP A 88 9.77 -3.98 -11.10
C ASP A 88 9.31 -3.54 -12.50
N GLY A 89 9.59 -4.36 -13.50
CA GLY A 89 9.17 -4.10 -14.89
C GLY A 89 7.71 -4.45 -15.18
N TYR A 90 6.89 -4.63 -14.15
CA TYR A 90 5.48 -4.94 -14.33
C TYR A 90 4.76 -3.82 -15.10
N PRO A 91 4.08 -4.15 -16.23
CA PRO A 91 3.37 -3.16 -17.03
C PRO A 91 2.15 -2.65 -16.25
N MET A 92 2.25 -1.43 -15.73
CA MET A 92 1.11 -0.75 -15.14
C MET A 92 0.20 -0.25 -16.25
N LEU A 93 -1.11 -0.44 -16.10
CA LEU A 93 -2.09 0.13 -17.02
C LEU A 93 -1.97 1.65 -17.05
N ILE A 94 -2.17 2.24 -18.22
CA ILE A 94 -2.22 3.69 -18.41
C ILE A 94 -3.68 4.11 -18.33
N ALA A 95 -3.97 5.24 -17.67
CA ALA A 95 -5.34 5.72 -17.49
C ALA A 95 -6.13 5.87 -18.80
N ASP A 96 -5.46 6.26 -19.89
CA ASP A 96 -6.10 6.39 -21.21
C ASP A 96 -6.62 5.05 -21.72
N MET A 97 -5.93 3.94 -21.45
CA MET A 97 -6.39 2.60 -21.85
C MET A 97 -7.68 2.19 -21.12
N LEU A 98 -7.90 2.70 -19.89
CA LEU A 98 -9.14 2.43 -19.16
C LEU A 98 -10.34 3.14 -19.78
N VAL A 99 -10.14 4.34 -20.32
CA VAL A 99 -11.21 5.07 -21.01
C VAL A 99 -11.71 4.26 -22.19
N ASP A 100 -10.82 3.64 -22.93
CA ASP A 100 -11.19 2.80 -24.10
C ASP A 100 -11.99 1.55 -23.67
N THR A 101 -11.71 1.00 -22.48
CA THR A 101 -12.40 -0.22 -21.99
C THR A 101 -13.84 0.05 -21.54
N VAL A 102 -14.23 1.30 -21.30
CA VAL A 102 -15.59 1.65 -20.86
C VAL A 102 -16.50 2.06 -22.02
N VAL A 103 -15.95 2.25 -23.21
CA VAL A 103 -16.75 2.60 -24.40
C VAL A 103 -17.83 1.54 -24.63
N GLY A 104 -19.06 1.99 -24.84
CA GLY A 104 -20.23 1.11 -25.03
C GLY A 104 -20.90 0.63 -23.75
N HIS A 105 -20.39 0.99 -22.55
CA HIS A 105 -21.04 0.72 -21.28
C HIS A 105 -21.84 1.97 -20.80
N LYS A 106 -23.02 1.75 -20.23
CA LYS A 106 -23.92 2.84 -19.80
C LYS A 106 -23.83 3.14 -18.32
N VAL A 107 -23.35 2.20 -17.53
CA VAL A 107 -23.25 2.34 -16.08
C VAL A 107 -21.86 1.92 -15.63
N ILE A 108 -21.25 2.74 -14.79
CA ILE A 108 -19.93 2.48 -14.23
C ILE A 108 -19.99 2.75 -12.72
N SER A 109 -19.47 1.83 -11.92
CA SER A 109 -19.25 2.01 -10.48
C SER A 109 -17.78 1.89 -10.17
N PHE A 110 -17.31 2.73 -9.24
CA PHE A 110 -15.95 2.66 -8.71
C PHE A 110 -15.98 2.15 -7.28
N MET A 111 -15.15 1.17 -6.99
CA MET A 111 -14.89 0.70 -5.64
C MET A 111 -13.45 1.03 -5.26
N ASP A 112 -13.29 1.68 -4.11
CA ASP A 112 -11.97 1.90 -3.48
C ASP A 112 -11.70 0.79 -2.48
N GLY A 113 -10.57 0.12 -2.62
CA GLY A 113 -10.12 -0.90 -1.67
C GLY A 113 -9.77 -0.25 -0.32
N ASN A 114 -10.64 -0.40 0.69
CA ASN A 114 -10.38 0.14 2.03
C ASN A 114 -9.04 -0.33 2.58
N ALA A 115 -8.06 0.58 2.66
CA ALA A 115 -6.68 0.30 3.06
C ALA A 115 -6.03 -0.84 2.24
N GLY A 116 -6.29 -0.89 0.93
CA GLY A 116 -5.93 -1.99 0.04
C GLY A 116 -4.47 -2.44 0.17
N TYR A 117 -3.53 -1.48 0.15
CA TYR A 117 -2.10 -1.78 0.37
C TYR A 117 -1.82 -2.46 1.71
N ASN A 118 -2.51 -2.07 2.79
CA ASN A 118 -2.31 -2.65 4.11
C ASN A 118 -2.93 -4.04 4.26
N GLN A 119 -3.58 -4.58 3.23
CA GLN A 119 -4.06 -5.96 3.22
C GLN A 119 -3.02 -6.96 2.71
N ILE A 120 -1.94 -6.49 2.07
CA ILE A 120 -0.85 -7.34 1.59
C ILE A 120 0.29 -7.32 2.58
N PHE A 121 0.74 -8.50 2.98
CA PHE A 121 1.87 -8.65 3.90
C PHE A 121 3.21 -8.42 3.21
N MET A 122 4.15 -7.90 3.97
CA MET A 122 5.57 -7.91 3.60
C MET A 122 6.11 -9.35 3.73
N ALA A 123 7.02 -9.74 2.86
CA ALA A 123 7.81 -10.96 3.08
C ALA A 123 8.56 -10.86 4.40
N GLU A 124 8.58 -11.92 5.21
CA GLU A 124 9.13 -11.88 6.58
C GLU A 124 10.59 -11.42 6.61
N GLU A 125 11.38 -11.83 5.63
CA GLU A 125 12.79 -11.42 5.47
C GLU A 125 12.98 -9.93 5.13
N ASP A 126 11.92 -9.26 4.70
CA ASP A 126 11.96 -7.85 4.29
C ASP A 126 11.35 -6.90 5.32
N ILE A 127 10.62 -7.41 6.29
CA ILE A 127 9.96 -6.62 7.34
C ILE A 127 10.97 -5.71 8.05
N ALA A 128 12.09 -6.26 8.52
CA ALA A 128 13.11 -5.50 9.24
C ALA A 128 13.74 -4.35 8.41
N LYS A 129 13.68 -4.42 7.07
CA LYS A 129 14.16 -3.37 6.17
C LYS A 129 13.25 -2.14 6.15
N THR A 130 11.99 -2.30 6.54
CA THR A 130 11.00 -1.22 6.61
C THR A 130 11.02 -0.46 7.93
N ALA A 131 12.00 -0.74 8.79
CA ALA A 131 12.05 -0.15 10.12
C ALA A 131 12.13 1.38 10.08
N PHE A 132 11.41 2.00 10.99
CA PHE A 132 11.38 3.44 11.13
C PHE A 132 11.42 3.87 12.59
N ARG A 133 11.96 5.08 12.79
CA ARG A 133 12.05 5.69 14.12
C ARG A 133 10.87 6.62 14.34
N CYS A 134 10.08 6.31 15.37
CA CYS A 134 9.08 7.23 15.87
C CYS A 134 9.76 8.36 16.69
N PRO A 135 9.37 9.62 16.51
CA PRO A 135 9.92 10.75 17.26
C PRO A 135 9.54 10.65 18.75
N GLY A 136 10.36 11.26 19.64
CA GLY A 136 10.04 11.43 21.05
C GLY A 136 10.09 10.17 21.90
N ALA A 137 11.13 9.35 21.78
CA ALA A 137 11.39 8.17 22.62
C ALA A 137 10.29 7.08 22.61
N ILE A 138 9.41 7.08 21.59
CA ILE A 138 8.36 6.06 21.44
C ILE A 138 8.97 4.71 21.03
N GLY A 139 10.03 4.72 20.23
CA GLY A 139 10.77 3.52 19.83
C GLY A 139 10.95 3.36 18.34
N LEU A 140 11.35 2.14 17.97
CA LEU A 140 11.51 1.67 16.61
C LEU A 140 10.38 0.70 16.30
N PHE A 141 9.82 0.83 15.10
CA PHE A 141 8.77 -0.04 14.57
C PHE A 141 9.12 -0.45 13.15
N GLU A 142 8.57 -1.55 12.70
CA GLU A 142 8.70 -2.06 11.34
C GLU A 142 7.33 -2.40 10.78
N TRP A 143 7.16 -2.29 9.46
CA TRP A 143 5.90 -2.57 8.78
C TRP A 143 5.76 -4.05 8.47
N VAL A 144 4.65 -4.63 8.90
CA VAL A 144 4.29 -6.03 8.64
C VAL A 144 3.52 -6.16 7.32
N VAL A 145 2.90 -5.07 6.88
CA VAL A 145 2.11 -4.96 5.65
C VAL A 145 2.70 -3.90 4.72
N ILE A 146 2.30 -3.91 3.45
CA ILE A 146 2.71 -2.86 2.52
C ILE A 146 2.26 -1.50 3.05
N THR A 147 3.13 -0.52 2.96
CA THR A 147 2.84 0.88 3.27
C THR A 147 3.13 1.78 2.09
N PHE A 148 2.52 2.95 2.11
CA PHE A 148 2.79 3.98 1.09
C PHE A 148 4.25 4.40 1.09
N GLY A 149 4.77 4.63 -0.13
CA GLY A 149 6.14 5.08 -0.36
C GLY A 149 7.15 3.96 -0.59
N LEU A 150 6.80 2.70 -0.43
CA LEU A 150 7.63 1.58 -0.85
C LEU A 150 7.63 1.44 -2.37
N LYS A 151 8.82 1.23 -2.93
CA LYS A 151 8.98 0.95 -4.36
C LYS A 151 8.30 -0.37 -4.71
N ASN A 152 7.69 -0.43 -5.88
CA ASN A 152 6.98 -1.60 -6.41
C ASN A 152 5.71 -2.01 -5.63
N ALA A 153 5.30 -1.26 -4.61
CA ALA A 153 4.06 -1.53 -3.87
C ALA A 153 2.84 -1.60 -4.80
N GLY A 154 2.73 -0.63 -5.73
CA GLY A 154 1.67 -0.60 -6.74
C GLY A 154 1.67 -1.83 -7.65
N ALA A 155 2.85 -2.26 -8.13
CA ALA A 155 2.97 -3.45 -8.97
C ALA A 155 2.55 -4.73 -8.23
N THR A 156 2.93 -4.87 -6.96
CA THR A 156 2.51 -6.00 -6.12
C THR A 156 1.00 -6.00 -5.91
N TYR A 157 0.44 -4.84 -5.59
CA TYR A 157 -1.00 -4.69 -5.40
C TYR A 157 -1.78 -5.01 -6.69
N GLN A 158 -1.35 -4.46 -7.83
CA GLN A 158 -1.97 -4.71 -9.12
C GLN A 158 -1.98 -6.21 -9.48
N ARG A 159 -0.87 -6.92 -9.23
CA ARG A 159 -0.82 -8.39 -9.41
C ARG A 159 -1.82 -9.12 -8.54
N ALA A 160 -1.94 -8.72 -7.26
CA ALA A 160 -2.91 -9.31 -6.35
C ALA A 160 -4.35 -9.12 -6.84
N MET A 161 -4.68 -7.91 -7.25
CA MET A 161 -6.01 -7.58 -7.74
C MET A 161 -6.33 -8.30 -9.05
N ILE A 162 -5.36 -8.38 -9.98
CA ILE A 162 -5.53 -9.17 -11.23
C ILE A 162 -5.74 -10.65 -10.91
N TYR A 163 -5.02 -11.20 -9.93
CA TYR A 163 -5.22 -12.58 -9.52
C TYR A 163 -6.62 -12.83 -8.93
N ILE A 164 -7.08 -11.93 -8.06
CA ILE A 164 -8.41 -12.03 -7.42
C ILE A 164 -9.53 -11.94 -8.46
N PHE A 165 -9.47 -10.96 -9.35
CA PHE A 165 -10.53 -10.68 -10.33
C PHE A 165 -10.28 -11.27 -11.71
N HIS A 166 -9.34 -12.23 -11.86
CA HIS A 166 -8.90 -12.73 -13.15
C HIS A 166 -10.03 -13.21 -14.09
N LYS A 167 -11.14 -13.71 -13.53
CA LYS A 167 -12.30 -14.18 -14.31
C LYS A 167 -13.18 -13.03 -14.80
N LEU A 168 -13.15 -11.88 -14.14
CA LEU A 168 -14.06 -10.76 -14.40
C LEU A 168 -13.39 -9.63 -15.18
N ILE A 169 -12.05 -9.58 -15.16
CA ILE A 169 -11.28 -8.54 -15.87
C ILE A 169 -11.54 -8.62 -17.37
N GLY A 170 -11.74 -7.44 -17.98
CA GLY A 170 -12.06 -7.31 -19.41
C GLY A 170 -13.54 -7.56 -19.75
N MET A 171 -14.30 -8.22 -18.86
CA MET A 171 -15.75 -8.42 -19.02
C MET A 171 -16.53 -7.32 -18.29
N ILE A 172 -16.59 -7.40 -16.97
CA ILE A 172 -17.35 -6.48 -16.12
C ILE A 172 -16.46 -5.67 -15.18
N VAL A 173 -15.20 -6.06 -14.98
CA VAL A 173 -14.25 -5.42 -14.06
C VAL A 173 -13.03 -4.92 -14.81
N GLU A 174 -12.58 -3.72 -14.45
CA GLU A 174 -11.25 -3.19 -14.78
C GLU A 174 -10.59 -2.73 -13.49
N ILE A 175 -9.24 -2.86 -13.42
CA ILE A 175 -8.48 -2.54 -12.23
C ILE A 175 -7.38 -1.55 -12.57
N TYR A 176 -7.37 -0.45 -11.82
CA TYR A 176 -6.32 0.56 -11.94
C TYR A 176 -5.82 0.95 -10.56
N ILE A 177 -4.68 0.38 -10.17
CA ILE A 177 -4.06 0.62 -8.87
C ILE A 177 -5.08 0.34 -7.74
N ASP A 178 -5.54 1.36 -7.02
CA ASP A 178 -6.46 1.22 -5.87
C ASP A 178 -7.94 1.16 -6.29
N ASP A 179 -8.26 1.53 -7.54
CA ASP A 179 -9.63 1.63 -8.04
C ASP A 179 -10.04 0.35 -8.79
N VAL A 180 -11.12 -0.26 -8.35
CA VAL A 180 -11.80 -1.34 -9.07
C VAL A 180 -13.03 -0.73 -9.75
N MET A 181 -13.06 -0.78 -11.06
CA MET A 181 -14.14 -0.25 -11.88
C MET A 181 -15.04 -1.38 -12.37
N ILE A 182 -16.32 -1.30 -12.06
CA ILE A 182 -17.34 -2.24 -12.56
C ILE A 182 -18.11 -1.53 -13.64
N LYS A 183 -18.20 -2.16 -14.83
CA LYS A 183 -18.83 -1.61 -16.03
C LYS A 183 -19.95 -2.54 -16.51
N SER A 184 -21.10 -1.96 -16.90
CA SER A 184 -22.26 -2.71 -17.34
C SER A 184 -22.93 -2.06 -18.56
N LYS A 185 -23.53 -2.89 -19.42
CA LYS A 185 -24.23 -2.41 -20.60
C LYS A 185 -25.56 -1.71 -20.29
N GLY A 186 -26.17 -2.02 -19.15
CA GLY A 186 -27.45 -1.46 -18.74
C GLY A 186 -27.65 -1.47 -17.22
N TYR A 187 -28.63 -0.68 -16.76
CA TYR A 187 -28.95 -0.57 -15.32
C TYR A 187 -29.46 -1.87 -14.71
N LYS A 188 -30.17 -2.68 -15.47
CA LYS A 188 -30.76 -3.95 -14.98
C LYS A 188 -29.67 -4.99 -14.70
N GLU A 189 -28.62 -5.00 -15.48
CA GLU A 189 -27.50 -5.94 -15.37
C GLU A 189 -26.54 -5.50 -14.27
N HIS A 190 -26.43 -4.19 -14.01
CA HIS A 190 -25.42 -3.62 -13.13
C HIS A 190 -25.48 -4.13 -11.69
N LEU A 191 -26.66 -4.40 -11.16
CA LEU A 191 -26.79 -4.97 -9.81
C LEU A 191 -26.30 -6.43 -9.73
N ALA A 192 -26.46 -7.19 -10.81
CA ALA A 192 -25.94 -8.56 -10.90
C ALA A 192 -24.41 -8.54 -11.01
N ASP A 193 -23.86 -7.67 -11.88
CA ASP A 193 -22.43 -7.49 -12.08
C ASP A 193 -21.72 -7.02 -10.77
N LEU A 194 -22.37 -6.10 -10.02
CA LEU A 194 -21.88 -5.68 -8.70
C LEU A 194 -21.85 -6.84 -7.70
N ARG A 195 -22.91 -7.65 -7.67
CA ARG A 195 -22.99 -8.82 -6.78
C ARG A 195 -21.90 -9.82 -7.11
N GLU A 196 -21.75 -10.18 -8.38
CA GLU A 196 -20.70 -11.11 -8.85
C GLU A 196 -19.29 -10.62 -8.53
N THR A 197 -19.07 -9.30 -8.55
CA THR A 197 -17.78 -8.69 -8.21
C THR A 197 -17.50 -8.73 -6.71
N LEU A 198 -18.53 -8.73 -5.85
CA LEU A 198 -18.41 -8.68 -4.39
C LEU A 198 -18.41 -10.07 -3.71
N GLU A 199 -18.79 -11.13 -4.39
CA GLU A 199 -18.76 -12.54 -3.96
C GLU A 199 -17.43 -13.21 -4.27
#